data_9422f362fca5dd6ca860bd1ebcb43ee9
#
_entry.id   9422f362fca5dd6ca860bd1ebcb43ee9
#
_cell.length_a   1.000
_cell.length_b   1.000
_cell.length_c   1.000
_cell.angle_alpha   90.00
_cell.angle_beta   90.00
_cell.angle_gamma   90.00
#
_symmetry.space_group_name_H-M   'P 1'
#
loop_
_entity.id
_entity.type
_entity.pdbx_description
1 polymer ?
#
loop_
_entity_poly.entity_id
_entity_poly.type
_entity_poly.pdbx_seq_one_letter_code
_entity_poly.pdbx_strand_id
1 'polypeptide(L)'
;MSKRNINIFRAMLIILILAGSAAPVYAATCTGNYPENGAMTFQLPASITVEPDVSVGTVIYEGSIESGQIDMDCQDTGNKYKGYAVLTDADARNGVLEGVYQTSVPGIGIRMAEAEERTPTFTSEDIVTPMHFYSYGASGWNSIHTKYHASMQLVVTGDVEDGYLDTSRLTAQEKWGNDVIAQILVSPTSIHIQTNTCNLEDKNIYVPLKTINVDNFDSQFSEVLTDNSFKIEISDCRAGTQIDYKFNSAGSTGVTDGNILAIASGDSSASGVGIQILDTNNNVLSFDQTYIAVSSTSANEVAEIPLKARYAKTGNVKAGKVDAVATFEVFYR
;
A
#
# COMPACT_ATOMS: atom_id res chain seq x y z
N MET A 1 -23.66 -21.43 88.28
CA MET A 1 -22.31 -21.86 87.86
C MET A 1 -22.44 -22.82 86.68
N SER A 2 -22.22 -22.32 85.45
CA SER A 2 -22.39 -23.10 84.23
C SER A 2 -21.01 -23.23 83.55
N LYS A 3 -20.57 -24.47 83.37
CA LYS A 3 -19.30 -24.76 82.67
C LYS A 3 -19.60 -24.82 81.16
N ARG A 4 -18.96 -23.94 80.41
CA ARG A 4 -18.99 -23.96 78.94
C ARG A 4 -17.90 -24.88 78.46
N ASN A 5 -18.30 -25.95 77.69
CA ASN A 5 -17.40 -26.83 77.01
C ASN A 5 -17.02 -26.18 75.63
N ILE A 6 -15.74 -26.03 75.40
CA ILE A 6 -15.18 -25.56 74.12
C ILE A 6 -14.80 -26.81 73.36
N ASN A 7 -15.52 -27.09 72.24
CA ASN A 7 -15.17 -28.15 71.27
C ASN A 7 -14.13 -27.56 70.32
N ILE A 8 -12.91 -28.08 70.35
CA ILE A 8 -11.85 -27.78 69.39
C ILE A 8 -12.01 -28.70 68.20
N PHE A 9 -12.51 -28.14 67.07
CA PHE A 9 -12.48 -28.82 65.78
C PHE A 9 -11.05 -28.73 65.21
N ARG A 10 -10.35 -29.89 65.15
CA ARG A 10 -9.12 -30.05 64.42
C ARG A 10 -9.47 -30.15 62.92
N ALA A 11 -9.29 -29.04 62.15
CA ALA A 11 -9.30 -29.09 60.71
C ALA A 11 -8.00 -29.72 60.22
N MET A 12 -8.11 -30.91 59.66
CA MET A 12 -7.01 -31.62 59.00
C MET A 12 -6.87 -31.09 57.59
N LEU A 13 -5.86 -30.19 57.37
CA LEU A 13 -5.56 -29.67 56.04
C LEU A 13 -4.84 -30.72 55.22
N ILE A 14 -5.57 -31.36 54.28
CA ILE A 14 -4.97 -32.28 53.28
C ILE A 14 -4.35 -31.41 52.18
N ILE A 15 -3.05 -31.27 52.22
CA ILE A 15 -2.27 -30.67 51.08
C ILE A 15 -2.16 -31.76 50.01
N LEU A 16 -2.98 -31.61 48.96
CA LEU A 16 -2.84 -32.40 47.75
C LEU A 16 -1.62 -31.85 46.99
N ILE A 17 -0.48 -32.49 47.08
CA ILE A 17 0.68 -32.20 46.25
C ILE A 17 0.33 -32.79 44.86
N LEU A 18 -0.14 -31.92 43.94
CA LEU A 18 -0.15 -32.19 42.54
C LEU A 18 1.29 -32.23 42.06
N ALA A 19 1.88 -33.45 42.02
CA ALA A 19 3.12 -33.67 41.30
C ALA A 19 2.78 -33.54 39.80
N GLY A 20 2.76 -32.32 39.30
CA GLY A 20 2.80 -32.04 37.87
C GLY A 20 4.10 -32.65 37.37
N SER A 21 4.02 -33.68 36.53
CA SER A 21 5.15 -34.14 35.75
C SER A 21 5.54 -33.02 34.80
N ALA A 22 6.44 -32.13 35.23
CA ALA A 22 7.15 -31.25 34.30
C ALA A 22 7.90 -32.20 33.36
N ALA A 23 7.43 -32.32 32.12
CA ALA A 23 8.24 -32.94 31.09
C ALA A 23 9.57 -32.19 31.05
N PRO A 24 10.71 -32.89 31.03
CA PRO A 24 11.97 -32.22 30.96
C PRO A 24 11.99 -31.41 29.64
N VAL A 25 12.07 -30.10 29.76
CA VAL A 25 12.37 -29.22 28.64
C VAL A 25 13.86 -29.46 28.36
N TYR A 26 14.15 -30.31 27.40
CA TYR A 26 15.52 -30.46 26.94
C TYR A 26 15.95 -29.16 26.30
N ALA A 27 16.82 -28.44 26.96
CA ALA A 27 17.51 -27.30 26.36
C ALA A 27 18.44 -27.82 25.26
N ALA A 28 18.49 -27.13 24.13
CA ALA A 28 19.51 -27.43 23.13
C ALA A 28 20.90 -27.19 23.75
N THR A 29 21.86 -28.07 23.44
CA THR A 29 23.26 -27.92 23.80
C THR A 29 24.07 -28.00 22.53
N CYS A 30 24.03 -26.91 21.77
CA CYS A 30 24.77 -26.80 20.52
C CYS A 30 25.98 -25.85 20.67
N THR A 31 27.03 -26.15 19.92
CA THR A 31 28.19 -25.26 19.74
C THR A 31 28.48 -25.15 18.26
N GLY A 32 28.79 -23.96 17.77
CA GLY A 32 29.03 -23.74 16.34
C GLY A 32 29.20 -22.27 16.00
N ASN A 33 29.09 -21.96 14.73
CA ASN A 33 29.27 -20.62 14.16
C ASN A 33 27.96 -19.85 13.96
N TYR A 34 26.95 -20.20 14.68
CA TYR A 34 25.66 -19.52 14.71
C TYR A 34 25.58 -18.55 15.91
N PRO A 35 24.72 -17.51 15.91
CA PRO A 35 23.84 -17.12 14.80
C PRO A 35 24.53 -16.32 13.69
N GLU A 36 25.84 -16.01 13.81
CA GLU A 36 26.53 -15.10 12.91
C GLU A 36 26.44 -15.57 11.45
N ASN A 37 26.79 -16.84 11.19
CA ASN A 37 26.71 -17.40 9.84
C ASN A 37 25.26 -17.65 9.38
N GLY A 38 24.31 -17.80 10.31
CA GLY A 38 22.89 -17.94 10.03
C GLY A 38 22.15 -16.62 9.82
N ALA A 39 22.84 -15.48 9.90
CA ALA A 39 22.22 -14.18 9.72
C ALA A 39 22.09 -13.82 8.23
N MET A 40 20.87 -13.60 7.79
CA MET A 40 20.48 -13.18 6.43
C MET A 40 19.90 -11.76 6.52
N THR A 41 20.63 -10.75 6.04
CA THR A 41 20.19 -9.35 6.14
C THR A 41 19.83 -8.79 4.78
N PHE A 42 18.54 -8.58 4.53
CA PHE A 42 18.06 -7.83 3.35
C PHE A 42 18.44 -6.36 3.47
N GLN A 43 19.08 -5.83 2.43
CA GLN A 43 19.40 -4.41 2.33
C GLN A 43 18.38 -3.72 1.47
N LEU A 44 17.52 -2.92 2.09
CA LEU A 44 16.50 -2.13 1.40
C LEU A 44 17.03 -0.72 1.07
N PRO A 45 16.51 -0.06 0.03
CA PRO A 45 16.79 1.34 -0.21
C PRO A 45 16.23 2.20 0.93
N ALA A 46 16.80 3.40 1.12
CA ALA A 46 16.34 4.33 2.17
C ALA A 46 14.89 4.78 1.97
N SER A 47 14.39 4.72 0.73
CA SER A 47 13.00 5.02 0.39
C SER A 47 12.51 4.15 -0.76
N ILE A 48 11.21 3.85 -0.76
CA ILE A 48 10.48 3.20 -1.85
C ILE A 48 9.31 4.11 -2.21
N THR A 49 9.23 4.52 -3.47
CA THR A 49 8.10 5.29 -3.98
C THR A 49 7.03 4.35 -4.52
N VAL A 50 5.79 4.58 -4.12
CA VAL A 50 4.61 3.81 -4.56
C VAL A 50 3.70 4.75 -5.34
N GLU A 51 3.34 4.36 -6.56
CA GLU A 51 2.42 5.13 -7.39
C GLU A 51 1.00 5.12 -6.80
N PRO A 52 0.19 6.17 -7.00
CA PRO A 52 -1.11 6.31 -6.32
C PRO A 52 -2.11 5.20 -6.63
N ASP A 53 -2.12 4.67 -7.85
CA ASP A 53 -3.14 3.73 -8.33
C ASP A 53 -2.64 2.28 -8.41
N VAL A 54 -1.63 1.95 -7.60
CA VAL A 54 -1.07 0.58 -7.59
C VAL A 54 -2.08 -0.41 -7.02
N SER A 55 -2.36 -1.45 -7.78
CA SER A 55 -3.33 -2.47 -7.40
C SER A 55 -2.88 -3.28 -6.18
N VAL A 56 -3.85 -3.65 -5.34
CA VAL A 56 -3.63 -4.59 -4.23
C VAL A 56 -3.03 -5.90 -4.76
N GLY A 57 -2.01 -6.41 -4.08
CA GLY A 57 -1.24 -7.58 -4.49
C GLY A 57 0.01 -7.26 -5.33
N THR A 58 0.22 -6.00 -5.72
CA THR A 58 1.44 -5.61 -6.43
C THR A 58 2.65 -5.70 -5.51
N VAL A 59 3.71 -6.35 -6.01
CA VAL A 59 5.01 -6.43 -5.34
C VAL A 59 5.82 -5.17 -5.66
N ILE A 60 6.16 -4.39 -4.62
CA ILE A 60 6.92 -3.14 -4.75
C ILE A 60 8.41 -3.31 -4.40
N TYR A 61 8.77 -4.42 -3.78
CA TYR A 61 10.14 -4.83 -3.51
C TYR A 61 10.21 -6.35 -3.49
N GLU A 62 11.27 -6.92 -4.06
CA GLU A 62 11.60 -8.34 -3.99
C GLU A 62 13.09 -8.54 -3.83
N GLY A 63 13.47 -9.49 -2.99
CA GLY A 63 14.86 -9.87 -2.79
C GLY A 63 15.00 -11.32 -2.33
N SER A 64 16.17 -11.89 -2.58
CA SER A 64 16.56 -13.22 -2.09
C SER A 64 17.99 -13.18 -1.57
N ILE A 65 18.27 -13.95 -0.53
CA ILE A 65 19.56 -14.01 0.14
C ILE A 65 19.79 -15.42 0.67
N GLU A 66 21.05 -15.81 0.81
CA GLU A 66 21.47 -17.04 1.52
C GLU A 66 22.30 -16.72 2.75
N SER A 67 22.28 -17.61 3.73
CA SER A 67 23.16 -17.57 4.90
C SER A 67 24.59 -17.98 4.54
N GLY A 68 25.53 -17.75 5.45
CA GLY A 68 26.80 -18.48 5.45
C GLY A 68 26.57 -19.98 5.71
N GLN A 69 27.62 -20.78 5.54
CA GLN A 69 27.60 -22.18 5.96
C GLN A 69 27.52 -22.25 7.48
N ILE A 70 26.48 -22.87 7.99
CA ILE A 70 26.30 -23.14 9.42
C ILE A 70 26.88 -24.52 9.71
N ASP A 71 27.84 -24.55 10.61
CA ASP A 71 28.48 -25.75 11.13
C ASP A 71 28.24 -25.80 12.63
N MET A 72 27.56 -26.82 13.13
CA MET A 72 27.29 -26.96 14.56
C MET A 72 27.24 -28.41 15.02
N ASP A 73 27.69 -28.62 16.22
CA ASP A 73 27.60 -29.90 16.94
C ASP A 73 26.65 -29.76 18.12
N CYS A 74 25.65 -30.60 18.17
CA CYS A 74 24.60 -30.61 19.22
C CYS A 74 24.63 -31.94 19.96
N GLN A 75 24.59 -31.91 21.29
CA GLN A 75 24.31 -33.09 22.09
C GLN A 75 22.79 -33.39 22.07
N ASP A 76 21.98 -32.34 22.22
CA ASP A 76 20.51 -32.36 22.05
C ASP A 76 20.12 -31.13 21.25
N THR A 77 19.25 -31.26 20.27
CA THR A 77 18.86 -30.11 19.43
C THR A 77 17.69 -29.31 20.03
N GLY A 78 17.05 -29.80 21.10
CA GLY A 78 15.86 -29.17 21.66
C GLY A 78 14.68 -29.13 20.68
N ASN A 79 13.55 -28.63 21.13
CA ASN A 79 12.39 -28.41 20.26
C ASN A 79 12.68 -27.27 19.28
N LYS A 80 12.18 -27.41 18.06
CA LYS A 80 12.44 -26.47 16.96
C LYS A 80 11.26 -25.57 16.71
N TYR A 81 11.53 -24.28 16.56
CA TYR A 81 10.55 -23.25 16.29
C TYR A 81 11.04 -22.38 15.13
N LYS A 82 10.12 -21.91 14.29
CA LYS A 82 10.43 -20.98 13.22
C LYS A 82 9.32 -19.95 13.03
N GLY A 83 9.65 -18.80 12.49
CA GLY A 83 8.67 -17.79 12.12
C GLY A 83 9.05 -16.36 12.49
N TYR A 84 8.13 -15.45 12.24
CA TYR A 84 8.29 -14.05 12.65
C TYR A 84 8.43 -13.93 14.16
N ALA A 85 9.41 -13.13 14.59
CA ALA A 85 9.65 -12.91 16.01
C ALA A 85 8.63 -11.96 16.68
N VAL A 86 8.02 -11.07 15.90
CA VAL A 86 7.13 -9.99 16.40
C VAL A 86 5.75 -10.04 15.77
N LEU A 87 5.64 -10.31 14.45
CA LEU A 87 4.34 -10.37 13.77
C LEU A 87 3.52 -11.56 14.26
N THR A 88 2.21 -11.37 14.32
CA THR A 88 1.23 -12.33 14.85
C THR A 88 0.14 -12.62 13.83
N ASP A 89 -0.74 -13.57 14.11
CA ASP A 89 -1.91 -13.88 13.26
C ASP A 89 -2.85 -12.67 13.10
N ALA A 90 -2.85 -11.73 14.05
CA ALA A 90 -3.63 -10.49 13.95
C ALA A 90 -3.12 -9.55 12.84
N ASP A 91 -1.84 -9.68 12.46
CA ASP A 91 -1.23 -8.90 11.40
C ASP A 91 -1.48 -9.51 10.00
N ALA A 92 -2.03 -10.73 9.90
CA ALA A 92 -2.28 -11.41 8.63
C ALA A 92 -3.23 -10.64 7.72
N ARG A 93 -2.91 -10.59 6.41
CA ARG A 93 -3.72 -9.96 5.36
C ARG A 93 -4.23 -11.01 4.37
N ASN A 94 -5.32 -11.65 4.75
CA ASN A 94 -5.99 -12.65 3.94
C ASN A 94 -6.61 -12.01 2.67
N GLY A 95 -6.51 -12.71 1.55
CA GLY A 95 -7.13 -12.29 0.30
C GLY A 95 -6.25 -11.37 -0.59
N VAL A 96 -5.04 -11.02 -0.16
CA VAL A 96 -4.06 -10.29 -0.98
C VAL A 96 -3.20 -11.30 -1.74
N LEU A 97 -2.19 -11.85 -1.07
CA LEU A 97 -1.35 -12.97 -1.50
C LEU A 97 -1.15 -13.88 -0.30
N GLU A 98 -0.75 -15.14 -0.54
CA GLU A 98 -0.48 -16.08 0.55
C GLU A 98 0.69 -15.60 1.42
N GLY A 99 0.52 -15.64 2.74
CA GLY A 99 1.56 -15.30 3.73
C GLY A 99 1.88 -13.82 3.88
N VAL A 100 0.98 -12.91 3.50
CA VAL A 100 1.17 -11.46 3.68
C VAL A 100 0.73 -11.04 5.08
N TYR A 101 1.60 -10.30 5.76
CA TYR A 101 1.38 -9.67 7.07
C TYR A 101 1.50 -8.16 6.98
N GLN A 102 0.68 -7.44 7.73
CA GLN A 102 0.67 -5.99 7.77
C GLN A 102 1.96 -5.46 8.40
N THR A 103 2.51 -4.43 7.81
CA THR A 103 3.66 -3.68 8.34
C THR A 103 3.21 -2.50 9.20
N SER A 104 4.16 -1.66 9.65
CA SER A 104 3.86 -0.40 10.36
C SER A 104 3.27 0.69 9.46
N VAL A 105 3.36 0.52 8.12
CA VAL A 105 2.79 1.48 7.16
C VAL A 105 1.46 0.93 6.64
N PRO A 106 0.34 1.67 6.79
CA PRO A 106 -0.93 1.29 6.19
C PRO A 106 -0.79 1.10 4.67
N GLY A 107 -1.46 0.09 4.14
CA GLY A 107 -1.41 -0.25 2.71
C GLY A 107 -0.17 -1.03 2.28
N ILE A 108 0.80 -1.29 3.16
CA ILE A 108 2.01 -2.08 2.86
C ILE A 108 2.06 -3.32 3.75
N GLY A 109 2.16 -4.46 3.12
CA GLY A 109 2.39 -5.76 3.76
C GLY A 109 3.76 -6.34 3.42
N ILE A 110 4.17 -7.34 4.19
CA ILE A 110 5.36 -8.15 3.97
C ILE A 110 5.00 -9.61 3.86
N ARG A 111 5.70 -10.35 3.02
CA ARG A 111 5.81 -11.80 3.10
C ARG A 111 7.24 -12.25 2.94
N MET A 112 7.60 -13.28 3.65
CA MET A 112 8.89 -13.95 3.57
C MET A 112 8.68 -15.44 3.32
N ALA A 113 9.68 -16.06 2.69
CA ALA A 113 9.78 -17.50 2.54
C ALA A 113 11.19 -17.92 2.92
N GLU A 114 11.33 -19.08 3.54
CA GLU A 114 12.59 -19.64 4.01
C GLU A 114 12.65 -21.14 3.71
N ALA A 115 13.80 -21.59 3.23
CA ALA A 115 14.06 -23.01 3.00
C ALA A 115 15.52 -23.36 3.33
N GLU A 116 15.74 -24.61 3.74
CA GLU A 116 17.06 -25.18 3.97
C GLU A 116 17.59 -25.77 2.66
N GLU A 117 18.85 -25.50 2.32
CA GLU A 117 19.62 -26.02 1.18
C GLU A 117 18.96 -25.80 -0.22
N ARG A 118 17.96 -24.95 -0.36
CA ARG A 118 17.31 -24.63 -1.63
C ARG A 118 16.69 -23.24 -1.63
N THR A 119 16.49 -22.66 -2.80
CA THR A 119 15.73 -21.41 -2.95
C THR A 119 14.26 -21.64 -2.50
N PRO A 120 13.74 -20.84 -1.58
CA PRO A 120 12.36 -20.93 -1.12
C PRO A 120 11.37 -20.42 -2.16
N THR A 121 10.14 -20.91 -2.06
CA THR A 121 8.98 -20.46 -2.85
C THR A 121 7.93 -19.85 -1.93
N PHE A 122 7.11 -18.91 -2.45
CA PHE A 122 6.02 -18.32 -1.68
C PHE A 122 4.78 -19.24 -1.67
N THR A 123 4.98 -20.46 -1.19
CA THR A 123 3.93 -21.48 -0.99
C THR A 123 3.84 -21.84 0.48
N SER A 124 2.77 -22.50 0.90
CA SER A 124 2.53 -22.88 2.29
C SER A 124 3.66 -23.69 2.95
N GLU A 125 4.52 -24.33 2.15
CA GLU A 125 5.68 -25.10 2.65
C GLU A 125 6.78 -24.20 3.20
N ASP A 126 7.07 -23.09 2.49
CA ASP A 126 8.23 -22.22 2.77
C ASP A 126 7.83 -20.88 3.38
N ILE A 127 6.56 -20.47 3.28
CA ILE A 127 6.09 -19.19 3.81
C ILE A 127 6.38 -19.10 5.31
N VAL A 128 7.01 -17.99 5.69
CA VAL A 128 7.23 -17.63 7.08
C VAL A 128 5.91 -17.14 7.68
N THR A 129 5.49 -17.80 8.77
CA THR A 129 4.31 -17.47 9.57
C THR A 129 4.75 -16.96 10.95
N PRO A 130 3.86 -16.51 11.84
CA PRO A 130 4.22 -16.21 13.21
C PRO A 130 4.94 -17.37 13.89
N MET A 131 5.82 -17.05 14.84
CA MET A 131 6.66 -18.05 15.52
C MET A 131 5.83 -19.25 16.02
N HIS A 132 6.16 -20.43 15.55
CA HIS A 132 5.46 -21.65 15.90
C HIS A 132 6.42 -22.84 16.07
N PHE A 133 5.97 -23.84 16.83
CA PHE A 133 6.63 -25.14 16.92
C PHE A 133 6.46 -25.91 15.61
N TYR A 134 7.54 -26.46 15.06
CA TYR A 134 7.45 -27.24 13.83
C TYR A 134 8.06 -28.66 13.94
N SER A 135 8.99 -28.91 14.89
CA SER A 135 9.61 -30.21 15.04
C SER A 135 10.13 -30.47 16.45
N TYR A 136 10.08 -31.72 16.87
CA TYR A 136 10.77 -32.17 18.08
C TYR A 136 12.28 -32.27 17.82
N GLY A 137 13.05 -32.00 18.86
CA GLY A 137 14.48 -32.14 18.82
C GLY A 137 14.93 -33.60 18.78
N ALA A 138 16.12 -33.81 18.25
CA ALA A 138 16.83 -35.07 18.32
C ALA A 138 17.69 -35.11 19.60
N SER A 139 17.73 -36.26 20.27
CA SER A 139 18.68 -36.55 21.36
C SER A 139 19.96 -37.20 20.82
N GLY A 140 21.06 -37.05 21.55
CA GLY A 140 22.35 -37.54 21.19
C GLY A 140 23.19 -36.60 20.31
N TRP A 141 24.38 -37.01 19.97
CA TRP A 141 25.30 -36.19 19.17
C TRP A 141 24.86 -36.10 17.70
N ASN A 142 24.70 -34.85 17.24
CA ASN A 142 24.34 -34.51 15.87
C ASN A 142 25.31 -33.44 15.36
N SER A 143 26.06 -33.76 14.30
CA SER A 143 26.81 -32.75 13.55
C SER A 143 26.00 -32.30 12.37
N ILE A 144 25.81 -30.99 12.24
CA ILE A 144 24.91 -30.34 11.29
C ILE A 144 25.72 -29.38 10.43
N HIS A 145 25.52 -29.52 9.12
CA HIS A 145 26.12 -28.68 8.09
C HIS A 145 24.99 -28.23 7.19
N THR A 146 24.62 -26.95 7.22
CA THR A 146 23.45 -26.47 6.46
C THR A 146 23.60 -25.02 6.06
N LYS A 147 22.82 -24.61 5.05
CA LYS A 147 22.57 -23.22 4.66
C LYS A 147 21.07 -22.95 4.61
N TYR A 148 20.70 -21.75 4.99
CA TYR A 148 19.34 -21.25 4.81
C TYR A 148 19.29 -20.27 3.66
N HIS A 149 18.16 -20.27 2.95
CA HIS A 149 17.84 -19.33 1.89
C HIS A 149 16.56 -18.63 2.27
N ALA A 150 16.51 -17.33 2.07
CA ALA A 150 15.32 -16.53 2.32
C ALA A 150 14.96 -15.67 1.10
N SER A 151 13.66 -15.52 0.89
CA SER A 151 13.09 -14.57 -0.07
C SER A 151 12.11 -13.63 0.65
N MET A 152 12.08 -12.37 0.26
CA MET A 152 11.22 -11.35 0.86
C MET A 152 10.55 -10.50 -0.22
N GLN A 153 9.28 -10.17 0.00
CA GLN A 153 8.53 -9.22 -0.81
C GLN A 153 7.81 -8.21 0.08
N LEU A 154 7.82 -6.93 -0.34
CA LEU A 154 6.88 -5.93 0.14
C LEU A 154 5.74 -5.83 -0.87
N VAL A 155 4.50 -5.82 -0.37
CA VAL A 155 3.29 -5.99 -1.18
C VAL A 155 2.28 -4.92 -0.83
N VAL A 156 1.62 -4.34 -1.83
CA VAL A 156 0.49 -3.42 -1.63
C VAL A 156 -0.73 -4.21 -1.10
N THR A 157 -1.28 -3.79 0.03
CA THR A 157 -2.42 -4.44 0.70
C THR A 157 -3.69 -3.59 0.72
N GLY A 158 -3.62 -2.35 0.27
CA GLY A 158 -4.70 -1.38 0.25
C GLY A 158 -4.16 0.01 -0.10
N ASP A 159 -4.90 1.04 0.22
CA ASP A 159 -4.47 2.43 0.05
C ASP A 159 -3.18 2.66 0.84
N VAL A 160 -2.13 3.08 0.15
CA VAL A 160 -0.81 3.27 0.75
C VAL A 160 -0.71 4.67 1.33
N GLU A 161 -0.40 4.73 2.62
CA GLU A 161 -0.11 6.00 3.28
C GLU A 161 1.40 6.29 3.26
N ASP A 162 1.74 7.56 3.17
CA ASP A 162 3.11 8.02 3.36
C ASP A 162 3.56 7.79 4.79
N GLY A 163 4.75 7.20 4.97
CA GLY A 163 5.21 6.91 6.32
C GLY A 163 6.53 6.17 6.40
N TYR A 164 6.98 5.91 7.60
CA TYR A 164 8.21 5.19 7.86
C TYR A 164 7.93 3.74 8.26
N LEU A 165 8.43 2.83 7.45
CA LEU A 165 8.38 1.39 7.72
C LEU A 165 9.42 1.04 8.78
N ASP A 166 8.95 0.58 9.95
CA ASP A 166 9.79 0.01 11.00
C ASP A 166 10.18 -1.44 10.63
N THR A 167 11.38 -1.61 10.10
CA THR A 167 11.88 -2.92 9.65
C THR A 167 12.34 -3.79 10.80
N SER A 168 12.54 -3.25 12.01
CA SER A 168 12.92 -4.04 13.19
C SER A 168 11.85 -5.07 13.59
N ARG A 169 10.59 -4.81 13.23
CA ARG A 169 9.47 -5.73 13.43
C ARG A 169 9.40 -6.87 12.41
N LEU A 170 10.17 -6.77 11.33
CA LEU A 170 10.14 -7.71 10.19
C LEU A 170 11.18 -8.83 10.34
N THR A 171 11.58 -9.14 11.55
CA THR A 171 12.57 -10.19 11.84
C THR A 171 11.89 -11.55 11.90
N ALA A 172 12.49 -12.54 11.24
CA ALA A 172 12.12 -13.94 11.40
C ALA A 172 13.30 -14.74 11.93
N GLN A 173 13.03 -15.84 12.61
CA GLN A 173 14.06 -16.67 13.26
C GLN A 173 13.73 -18.15 13.16
N GLU A 174 14.77 -18.96 13.03
CA GLU A 174 14.74 -20.39 13.36
C GLU A 174 15.45 -20.60 14.69
N LYS A 175 14.81 -21.30 15.61
CA LYS A 175 15.31 -21.58 16.96
C LYS A 175 15.29 -23.05 17.27
N TRP A 176 16.40 -23.53 17.85
CA TRP A 176 16.50 -24.86 18.40
C TRP A 176 16.65 -24.76 19.91
N GLY A 177 15.62 -25.17 20.64
CA GLY A 177 15.51 -24.84 22.07
C GLY A 177 15.44 -23.33 22.28
N ASN A 178 16.47 -22.80 22.93
CA ASN A 178 16.62 -21.35 23.16
C ASN A 178 17.60 -20.67 22.19
N ASP A 179 18.36 -21.45 21.42
CA ASP A 179 19.38 -20.94 20.51
C ASP A 179 18.76 -20.47 19.19
N VAL A 180 19.14 -19.28 18.73
CA VAL A 180 18.80 -18.79 17.39
C VAL A 180 19.84 -19.35 16.42
N ILE A 181 19.40 -20.22 15.52
CA ILE A 181 20.29 -20.89 14.55
C ILE A 181 20.40 -20.06 13.27
N ALA A 182 19.27 -19.58 12.78
CA ALA A 182 19.21 -18.69 11.63
C ALA A 182 18.27 -17.52 11.92
N GLN A 183 18.51 -16.37 11.26
CA GLN A 183 17.64 -15.21 11.39
C GLN A 183 17.60 -14.39 10.10
N ILE A 184 16.43 -13.91 9.78
CA ILE A 184 16.19 -12.97 8.70
C ILE A 184 16.04 -11.59 9.31
N LEU A 185 16.89 -10.67 8.87
CA LEU A 185 16.95 -9.28 9.30
C LEU A 185 16.70 -8.35 8.11
N VAL A 186 16.26 -7.14 8.38
CA VAL A 186 16.04 -6.10 7.36
C VAL A 186 16.77 -4.83 7.78
N SER A 187 17.54 -4.26 6.88
CA SER A 187 18.33 -3.04 7.09
C SER A 187 18.05 -2.04 5.94
N PRO A 188 18.03 -0.73 6.20
CA PRO A 188 18.13 -0.06 7.52
C PRO A 188 16.91 -0.32 8.40
N THR A 189 16.97 0.04 9.68
CA THR A 189 15.88 -0.17 10.66
C THR A 189 14.62 0.64 10.38
N SER A 190 14.71 1.62 9.48
CA SER A 190 13.59 2.42 9.03
C SER A 190 13.80 2.82 7.58
N ILE A 191 12.78 2.67 6.74
CA ILE A 191 12.76 3.16 5.37
C ILE A 191 11.51 4.00 5.13
N HIS A 192 11.62 4.99 4.25
CA HIS A 192 10.49 5.84 3.90
C HIS A 192 9.67 5.23 2.76
N ILE A 193 8.42 4.88 3.03
CA ILE A 193 7.44 4.57 1.98
C ILE A 193 6.84 5.91 1.55
N GLN A 194 7.07 6.27 0.31
CA GLN A 194 6.61 7.52 -0.27
C GLN A 194 5.47 7.25 -1.23
N THR A 195 4.43 8.06 -1.17
CA THR A 195 3.37 8.06 -2.18
C THR A 195 3.47 9.35 -2.99
N ASN A 196 3.36 9.25 -4.32
CA ASN A 196 3.26 10.44 -5.17
C ASN A 196 1.82 10.95 -5.07
N THR A 197 1.57 11.85 -4.14
CA THR A 197 0.23 12.42 -3.94
C THR A 197 0.29 13.93 -4.01
N CYS A 198 -0.75 14.49 -4.63
CA CYS A 198 -1.12 15.89 -4.52
C CYS A 198 -2.55 15.96 -3.98
N ASN A 199 -2.95 17.11 -3.48
CA ASN A 199 -4.30 17.40 -3.06
C ASN A 199 -5.06 18.15 -4.16
N LEU A 200 -6.16 17.58 -4.67
CA LEU A 200 -7.07 18.27 -5.57
C LEU A 200 -7.99 19.18 -4.74
N GLU A 201 -7.83 20.51 -4.88
CA GLU A 201 -8.50 21.49 -4.03
C GLU A 201 -10.01 21.48 -4.23
N ASP A 202 -10.48 21.42 -5.47
CA ASP A 202 -11.89 21.51 -5.80
C ASP A 202 -12.32 20.40 -6.76
N LYS A 203 -13.17 19.50 -6.27
CA LYS A 203 -13.74 18.41 -7.08
C LYS A 203 -14.95 18.83 -7.91
N ASN A 204 -15.56 19.99 -7.59
CA ASN A 204 -16.76 20.50 -8.22
C ASN A 204 -16.59 21.97 -8.62
N ILE A 205 -16.06 22.20 -9.79
CA ILE A 205 -15.73 23.55 -10.28
C ILE A 205 -16.95 24.12 -11.04
N TYR A 206 -17.50 25.21 -10.55
CA TYR A 206 -18.56 25.93 -11.25
C TYR A 206 -17.99 26.97 -12.22
N VAL A 207 -18.34 26.84 -13.50
CA VAL A 207 -17.82 27.70 -14.58
C VAL A 207 -18.95 28.53 -15.17
N PRO A 208 -19.11 29.82 -14.78
CA PRO A 208 -20.10 30.69 -15.38
C PRO A 208 -19.66 31.12 -16.81
N LEU A 209 -20.47 30.82 -17.80
CA LEU A 209 -20.29 31.28 -19.15
C LEU A 209 -21.06 32.57 -19.41
N LYS A 210 -20.48 33.48 -20.21
CA LYS A 210 -21.16 34.74 -20.62
C LYS A 210 -22.35 34.45 -21.52
N THR A 211 -23.42 35.22 -21.35
CA THR A 211 -24.56 35.20 -22.27
C THR A 211 -24.14 35.87 -23.61
N ILE A 212 -24.47 35.21 -24.70
CA ILE A 212 -24.26 35.74 -26.06
C ILE A 212 -25.54 35.73 -26.84
N ASN A 213 -25.65 36.61 -27.82
CA ASN A 213 -26.78 36.61 -28.78
C ASN A 213 -26.53 35.56 -29.87
N VAL A 214 -27.58 34.97 -30.39
CA VAL A 214 -27.53 34.03 -31.51
C VAL A 214 -26.80 34.62 -32.72
N ASP A 215 -26.99 35.92 -32.96
CA ASP A 215 -26.38 36.67 -34.06
C ASP A 215 -24.85 36.86 -33.92
N ASN A 216 -24.31 36.64 -32.73
CA ASN A 216 -22.85 36.73 -32.45
C ASN A 216 -22.08 35.47 -32.89
N PHE A 217 -22.75 34.49 -33.44
CA PHE A 217 -22.11 33.34 -34.08
C PHE A 217 -21.82 33.65 -35.56
N ASP A 218 -20.87 34.53 -35.82
CA ASP A 218 -20.41 34.85 -37.20
C ASP A 218 -19.70 33.67 -37.85
N SER A 219 -19.23 32.74 -37.03
CA SER A 219 -18.54 31.51 -37.43
C SER A 219 -19.13 30.29 -36.75
N GLN A 220 -18.48 29.14 -36.89
CA GLN A 220 -18.86 27.90 -36.20
C GLN A 220 -18.69 28.02 -34.67
N PHE A 221 -17.84 28.95 -34.18
CA PHE A 221 -17.51 29.10 -32.77
C PHE A 221 -17.77 30.53 -32.31
N SER A 222 -18.08 30.71 -31.03
CA SER A 222 -18.02 32.00 -30.36
C SER A 222 -16.56 32.38 -30.07
N GLU A 223 -16.34 33.64 -29.69
CA GLU A 223 -15.13 34.00 -28.98
C GLU A 223 -15.05 33.25 -27.61
N VAL A 224 -13.88 33.29 -26.97
CA VAL A 224 -13.70 32.68 -25.64
C VAL A 224 -14.55 33.40 -24.61
N LEU A 225 -15.35 32.64 -23.85
CA LEU A 225 -16.37 33.18 -22.93
C LEU A 225 -15.94 33.21 -21.48
N THR A 226 -14.86 32.52 -21.13
CA THR A 226 -14.30 32.57 -19.79
C THR A 226 -13.06 33.45 -19.81
N ASP A 227 -12.86 34.22 -18.75
CA ASP A 227 -11.59 34.80 -18.43
C ASP A 227 -10.71 33.73 -17.71
N ASN A 228 -9.47 34.04 -17.38
CA ASN A 228 -8.48 33.09 -16.80
C ASN A 228 -8.84 32.63 -15.37
N SER A 229 -10.07 32.81 -14.90
CA SER A 229 -10.49 32.37 -13.56
C SER A 229 -10.90 30.91 -13.47
N PHE A 230 -11.10 30.25 -14.61
CA PHE A 230 -11.43 28.83 -14.66
C PHE A 230 -10.13 28.00 -14.65
N LYS A 231 -9.88 27.28 -13.58
CA LYS A 231 -8.70 26.43 -13.41
C LYS A 231 -9.03 25.22 -12.54
N ILE A 232 -8.29 24.14 -12.72
CA ILE A 232 -8.17 23.05 -11.76
C ILE A 232 -6.93 23.37 -10.92
N GLU A 233 -7.08 23.37 -9.60
CA GLU A 233 -6.03 23.74 -8.65
C GLU A 233 -5.63 22.52 -7.82
N ILE A 234 -4.33 22.28 -7.72
CA ILE A 234 -3.74 21.09 -7.10
C ILE A 234 -2.62 21.59 -6.19
N SER A 235 -2.69 21.23 -4.91
CA SER A 235 -1.72 21.66 -3.90
C SER A 235 -0.97 20.48 -3.28
N ASP A 236 -0.05 20.80 -2.39
CA ASP A 236 0.70 19.87 -1.55
C ASP A 236 1.41 18.76 -2.34
N CYS A 237 1.74 19.05 -3.60
CA CYS A 237 2.49 18.12 -4.43
C CYS A 237 3.90 17.90 -3.90
N ARG A 238 4.36 16.66 -3.98
CA ARG A 238 5.77 16.35 -3.76
C ARG A 238 6.62 16.84 -4.93
N ALA A 239 7.88 17.11 -4.62
CA ALA A 239 8.85 17.39 -5.66
C ALA A 239 9.00 16.17 -6.59
N GLY A 240 9.00 16.43 -7.89
CA GLY A 240 9.18 15.42 -8.91
C GLY A 240 7.89 14.77 -9.41
N THR A 241 6.72 15.12 -8.86
CA THR A 241 5.44 14.56 -9.32
C THR A 241 5.07 15.14 -10.69
N GLN A 242 4.80 14.30 -11.68
CA GLN A 242 4.15 14.68 -12.92
C GLN A 242 2.64 14.73 -12.71
N ILE A 243 1.98 15.76 -13.22
CA ILE A 243 0.53 15.91 -13.16
C ILE A 243 -0.02 15.84 -14.58
N ASP A 244 -0.85 14.85 -14.80
CA ASP A 244 -1.63 14.68 -16.03
C ASP A 244 -3.11 14.91 -15.75
N TYR A 245 -3.87 15.29 -16.77
CA TYR A 245 -5.32 15.40 -16.65
C TYR A 245 -6.05 14.95 -17.90
N LYS A 246 -7.32 14.62 -17.76
CA LYS A 246 -8.18 14.16 -18.84
C LYS A 246 -9.63 14.57 -18.55
N PHE A 247 -10.33 15.03 -19.59
CA PHE A 247 -11.78 15.13 -19.54
C PHE A 247 -12.40 13.84 -20.07
N ASN A 248 -13.34 13.27 -19.33
CA ASN A 248 -13.99 12.01 -19.69
C ASN A 248 -15.33 12.26 -20.38
N SER A 249 -15.62 11.51 -21.44
CA SER A 249 -16.95 11.46 -22.03
C SER A 249 -17.95 10.77 -21.11
N ALA A 250 -17.48 9.73 -20.38
CA ALA A 250 -18.27 9.06 -19.36
C ALA A 250 -18.53 9.99 -18.15
N GLY A 251 -19.78 10.07 -17.71
CA GLY A 251 -20.19 10.95 -16.61
C GLY A 251 -20.39 12.43 -17.00
N SER A 252 -20.04 12.82 -18.23
CA SER A 252 -20.35 14.13 -18.81
C SER A 252 -21.77 14.15 -19.41
N THR A 253 -22.28 15.34 -19.71
CA THR A 253 -23.65 15.52 -20.29
C THR A 253 -23.78 14.84 -21.67
N GLY A 254 -22.66 14.53 -22.31
CA GLY A 254 -22.49 13.89 -23.60
C GLY A 254 -21.39 14.58 -24.40
N VAL A 255 -20.80 13.89 -25.37
CA VAL A 255 -19.73 14.42 -26.21
C VAL A 255 -20.01 14.14 -27.67
N THR A 256 -19.90 15.16 -28.52
CA THR A 256 -20.03 15.07 -29.97
C THR A 256 -18.69 15.41 -30.62
N ASP A 257 -18.33 14.74 -31.68
CA ASP A 257 -17.08 14.94 -32.45
C ASP A 257 -15.80 14.84 -31.58
N GLY A 258 -15.88 14.17 -30.42
CA GLY A 258 -14.78 13.95 -29.51
C GLY A 258 -14.31 15.19 -28.72
N ASN A 259 -14.83 16.38 -29.00
CA ASN A 259 -14.37 17.64 -28.36
C ASN A 259 -15.47 18.70 -28.13
N ILE A 260 -16.73 18.36 -28.37
CA ILE A 260 -17.86 19.23 -28.11
C ILE A 260 -18.71 18.60 -27.02
N LEU A 261 -18.76 19.24 -25.85
CA LEU A 261 -19.61 18.87 -24.73
C LEU A 261 -21.06 19.25 -25.05
N ALA A 262 -21.95 18.28 -25.03
CA ALA A 262 -23.36 18.52 -25.21
C ALA A 262 -23.95 19.26 -24.00
N ILE A 263 -24.98 20.08 -24.26
CA ILE A 263 -25.73 20.75 -23.20
C ILE A 263 -26.89 19.86 -22.70
N ALA A 264 -27.29 20.08 -21.46
CA ALA A 264 -28.43 19.37 -20.90
C ALA A 264 -29.72 19.76 -21.59
N SER A 265 -30.57 18.78 -21.93
CA SER A 265 -31.86 19.00 -22.56
C SER A 265 -32.93 19.37 -21.51
N GLY A 266 -33.85 20.30 -21.88
CA GLY A 266 -34.95 20.72 -21.05
C GLY A 266 -35.82 21.74 -21.78
N ASP A 267 -37.03 22.04 -21.27
CA ASP A 267 -38.03 22.89 -21.94
C ASP A 267 -37.53 24.31 -22.25
N SER A 268 -36.58 24.82 -21.45
CA SER A 268 -35.99 26.16 -21.63
C SER A 268 -34.55 26.13 -22.12
N SER A 269 -34.01 24.94 -22.47
CA SER A 269 -32.64 24.80 -22.94
C SER A 269 -32.46 25.35 -24.36
N ALA A 270 -31.28 25.91 -24.60
CA ALA A 270 -30.83 26.20 -25.96
C ALA A 270 -30.73 24.91 -26.81
N SER A 271 -30.67 25.06 -28.11
CA SER A 271 -30.42 23.93 -29.01
C SER A 271 -29.48 24.31 -30.14
N GLY A 272 -28.84 23.32 -30.79
CA GLY A 272 -27.90 23.54 -31.88
C GLY A 272 -26.59 24.16 -31.41
N VAL A 273 -26.26 24.05 -30.14
CA VAL A 273 -25.03 24.56 -29.52
C VAL A 273 -24.47 23.55 -28.52
N GLY A 274 -23.16 23.50 -28.41
CA GLY A 274 -22.39 22.78 -27.38
C GLY A 274 -21.28 23.67 -26.85
N ILE A 275 -20.42 23.08 -26.01
CA ILE A 275 -19.30 23.79 -25.37
C ILE A 275 -17.99 23.09 -25.75
N GLN A 276 -16.97 23.87 -26.10
CA GLN A 276 -15.59 23.39 -26.23
C GLN A 276 -14.76 23.89 -25.03
N ILE A 277 -13.94 23.00 -24.50
CA ILE A 277 -12.93 23.31 -23.48
C ILE A 277 -11.61 23.51 -24.18
N LEU A 278 -10.85 24.53 -23.80
CA LEU A 278 -9.59 24.88 -24.43
C LEU A 278 -8.50 25.07 -23.36
N ASP A 279 -7.26 24.86 -23.80
CA ASP A 279 -6.08 25.25 -23.03
C ASP A 279 -5.81 26.76 -23.07
N THR A 280 -4.75 27.21 -22.42
CA THR A 280 -4.33 28.62 -22.38
C THR A 280 -3.97 29.18 -23.75
N ASN A 281 -3.53 28.32 -24.68
CA ASN A 281 -3.13 28.68 -26.05
C ASN A 281 -4.32 28.67 -27.02
N ASN A 282 -5.54 28.45 -26.51
CA ASN A 282 -6.77 28.29 -27.30
C ASN A 282 -6.82 27.02 -28.15
N ASN A 283 -6.01 26.00 -27.84
CA ASN A 283 -6.16 24.68 -28.45
C ASN A 283 -7.36 23.98 -27.83
N VAL A 284 -8.19 23.35 -28.68
CA VAL A 284 -9.36 22.61 -28.21
C VAL A 284 -8.92 21.29 -27.61
N LEU A 285 -9.40 20.98 -26.41
CA LEU A 285 -9.15 19.72 -25.71
C LEU A 285 -10.14 18.66 -26.19
N SER A 286 -9.63 17.46 -26.46
CA SER A 286 -10.43 16.28 -26.78
C SER A 286 -10.77 15.53 -25.50
N PHE A 287 -12.00 15.02 -25.42
CA PHE A 287 -12.39 14.11 -24.33
C PHE A 287 -11.68 12.76 -24.51
N ASP A 288 -11.49 12.06 -23.39
CA ASP A 288 -10.82 10.77 -23.29
C ASP A 288 -9.34 10.77 -23.74
N GLN A 289 -8.75 11.96 -23.90
CA GLN A 289 -7.33 12.16 -24.18
C GLN A 289 -6.63 12.71 -22.94
N THR A 290 -5.47 12.12 -22.59
CA THR A 290 -4.63 12.58 -21.47
C THR A 290 -3.70 13.70 -21.94
N TYR A 291 -3.58 14.74 -21.11
CA TYR A 291 -2.71 15.91 -21.30
C TYR A 291 -1.78 16.05 -20.09
N ILE A 292 -0.52 16.40 -20.35
CA ILE A 292 0.45 16.74 -19.30
C ILE A 292 0.19 18.19 -18.88
N ALA A 293 -0.13 18.39 -17.60
CA ALA A 293 -0.26 19.73 -17.03
C ALA A 293 1.08 20.25 -16.49
N VAL A 294 1.78 19.41 -15.71
CA VAL A 294 3.09 19.71 -15.12
C VAL A 294 3.95 18.47 -15.27
N SER A 295 5.13 18.62 -15.85
CA SER A 295 6.05 17.50 -16.07
C SER A 295 6.83 17.09 -14.81
N SER A 296 6.97 17.99 -13.84
CA SER A 296 7.62 17.75 -12.54
C SER A 296 7.34 18.92 -11.61
N THR A 297 6.78 18.64 -10.45
CA THR A 297 6.49 19.65 -9.42
C THR A 297 7.70 19.94 -8.54
N SER A 298 7.71 21.10 -7.91
CA SER A 298 8.54 21.41 -6.75
C SER A 298 7.81 20.99 -5.47
N ALA A 299 8.54 20.80 -4.36
CA ALA A 299 7.92 20.47 -3.08
C ALA A 299 6.94 21.58 -2.63
N ASN A 300 5.72 21.20 -2.24
CA ASN A 300 4.64 22.09 -1.82
C ASN A 300 4.21 23.11 -2.89
N GLU A 301 4.45 22.79 -4.17
CA GLU A 301 4.00 23.63 -5.27
C GLU A 301 2.48 23.57 -5.40
N VAL A 302 1.86 24.71 -5.66
CA VAL A 302 0.48 24.80 -6.13
C VAL A 302 0.51 24.78 -7.64
N ALA A 303 0.06 23.66 -8.22
CA ALA A 303 -0.06 23.52 -9.67
C ALA A 303 -1.45 23.96 -10.10
N GLU A 304 -1.51 24.76 -11.16
CA GLU A 304 -2.75 25.25 -11.75
C GLU A 304 -2.87 24.72 -13.17
N ILE A 305 -4.04 24.24 -13.53
CA ILE A 305 -4.41 23.88 -14.90
C ILE A 305 -5.44 24.91 -15.39
N PRO A 306 -4.98 26.04 -15.94
CA PRO A 306 -5.88 27.08 -16.42
C PRO A 306 -6.54 26.65 -17.72
N LEU A 307 -7.86 26.83 -17.79
CA LEU A 307 -8.72 26.39 -18.87
C LEU A 307 -9.61 27.52 -19.36
N LYS A 308 -10.11 27.36 -20.57
CA LYS A 308 -11.05 28.29 -21.20
C LYS A 308 -12.23 27.51 -21.78
N ALA A 309 -13.34 28.19 -22.02
CA ALA A 309 -14.50 27.61 -22.68
C ALA A 309 -15.11 28.56 -23.70
N ARG A 310 -15.67 27.98 -24.75
CA ARG A 310 -16.44 28.70 -25.77
C ARG A 310 -17.64 27.86 -26.24
N TYR A 311 -18.63 28.52 -26.86
CA TYR A 311 -19.69 27.83 -27.55
C TYR A 311 -19.27 27.38 -28.95
N ALA A 312 -19.80 26.21 -29.36
CA ALA A 312 -19.65 25.65 -30.71
C ALA A 312 -21.04 25.38 -31.29
N LYS A 313 -21.28 25.71 -32.56
CA LYS A 313 -22.49 25.34 -33.27
C LYS A 313 -22.49 23.84 -33.56
N THR A 314 -23.58 23.18 -33.22
CA THR A 314 -23.86 21.77 -33.56
C THR A 314 -25.06 21.65 -34.50
N GLY A 315 -25.71 22.78 -34.82
CA GLY A 315 -26.89 22.85 -35.70
C GLY A 315 -27.51 24.23 -35.72
N ASN A 316 -28.80 24.31 -36.02
CA ASN A 316 -29.54 25.57 -35.97
C ASN A 316 -29.69 26.04 -34.51
N VAL A 317 -29.03 27.15 -34.19
CA VAL A 317 -29.02 27.67 -32.83
C VAL A 317 -30.34 28.30 -32.49
N LYS A 318 -30.93 27.85 -31.38
CA LYS A 318 -32.08 28.50 -30.74
C LYS A 318 -31.66 28.98 -29.36
N ALA A 319 -32.06 30.20 -29.02
CA ALA A 319 -31.80 30.78 -27.71
C ALA A 319 -32.43 29.96 -26.58
N GLY A 320 -31.76 29.91 -25.46
CA GLY A 320 -32.20 29.19 -24.27
C GLY A 320 -31.07 29.08 -23.22
N LYS A 321 -31.33 28.37 -22.15
CA LYS A 321 -30.40 28.12 -21.07
C LYS A 321 -29.36 27.10 -21.52
N VAL A 322 -28.13 27.32 -21.14
CA VAL A 322 -27.02 26.39 -21.37
C VAL A 322 -26.49 25.88 -20.04
N ASP A 323 -26.72 24.61 -19.78
CA ASP A 323 -26.14 23.88 -18.66
C ASP A 323 -25.42 22.65 -19.21
N ALA A 324 -24.23 22.35 -18.70
CA ALA A 324 -23.49 21.17 -19.05
C ALA A 324 -22.60 20.73 -17.89
N VAL A 325 -22.27 19.44 -17.85
CA VAL A 325 -21.34 18.86 -16.90
C VAL A 325 -20.23 18.17 -17.68
N ALA A 326 -19.00 18.52 -17.39
CA ALA A 326 -17.81 17.82 -17.85
C ALA A 326 -17.13 17.13 -16.65
N THR A 327 -16.94 15.83 -16.75
CA THR A 327 -16.17 15.06 -15.76
C THR A 327 -14.69 15.10 -16.12
N PHE A 328 -13.83 15.27 -15.12
CA PHE A 328 -12.38 15.24 -15.33
C PHE A 328 -11.70 14.30 -14.33
N GLU A 329 -10.54 13.82 -14.70
CA GLU A 329 -9.63 13.04 -13.87
C GLU A 329 -8.27 13.71 -13.84
N VAL A 330 -7.58 13.64 -12.71
CA VAL A 330 -6.21 14.08 -12.52
C VAL A 330 -5.37 12.89 -12.09
N PHE A 331 -4.22 12.71 -12.71
CA PHE A 331 -3.28 11.63 -12.44
C PHE A 331 -1.99 12.21 -11.88
N TYR A 332 -1.48 11.60 -10.84
CA TYR A 332 -0.21 11.93 -10.21
C TYR A 332 0.78 10.80 -10.49
N ARG A 333 1.95 11.13 -11.08
CA ARG A 333 2.95 10.13 -11.50
C ARG A 333 4.35 10.51 -11.08
#